data_e7707d7b96eddfb0a5be8a1497358935
#
_entry.id   e7707d7b96eddfb0a5be8a1497358935
#
_cell.length_a   1.000
_cell.length_b   1.000
_cell.length_c   1.000
_cell.angle_alpha   90.00
_cell.angle_beta   90.00
_cell.angle_gamma   90.00
#
_symmetry.space_group_name_H-M   'P 1'
#
loop_
_entity.id
_entity.type
_entity.pdbx_description
1 polymer ?
#
loop_
_entity_poly.entity_id
_entity_poly.type
_entity_poly.pdbx_seq_one_letter_code
_entity_poly.pdbx_strand_id
1 'polypeptide(L)'
;YTAFIPSHWAVEHHAKSHVDLWWSNTTHSAGVKAYIQNTFYTPTDTLLATSPRHAIRVEPFYEYANKHIRLHVGVNLNMNIGTGELLSTVENLSFAPSPNVKFEWNMMDNIFHVYANATGHYGLGSLEEYLGYNRYLNMRQGFAWQTPRDYTPVDAQVGFKIRPAKTLLIDIYGGYAYMRSACNMQAVMQEDALDYQLWNSQYQRWKIGASLHYHYRDIIEVNVGGNYYFYTTT
;
A
#
# COMPACT_ATOMS: atom_id res chain seq x y z
N TYR A 1 3.48 -11.29 -16.42
CA TYR A 1 4.66 -10.45 -16.27
C TYR A 1 5.75 -11.23 -15.57
N THR A 2 6.95 -11.21 -16.13
CA THR A 2 8.13 -11.95 -15.64
C THR A 2 9.27 -10.95 -15.50
N ALA A 3 9.79 -10.80 -14.28
CA ALA A 3 10.96 -10.00 -14.01
C ALA A 3 12.21 -10.88 -14.04
N PHE A 4 13.18 -10.48 -14.81
CA PHE A 4 14.49 -11.13 -14.87
C PHE A 4 15.44 -10.43 -13.89
N ILE A 5 15.91 -11.19 -12.90
CA ILE A 5 16.82 -10.69 -11.88
C ILE A 5 18.25 -10.97 -12.32
N PRO A 6 19.11 -9.95 -12.49
CA PRO A 6 20.45 -10.12 -13.05
C PRO A 6 21.41 -11.00 -12.21
N SER A 7 21.04 -11.36 -11.01
CA SER A 7 21.90 -12.07 -10.04
C SER A 7 21.80 -13.58 -10.10
N HIS A 8 21.53 -14.22 -11.20
CA HIS A 8 21.58 -15.67 -11.43
C HIS A 8 20.83 -16.58 -10.42
N TRP A 9 19.93 -16.03 -9.58
CA TRP A 9 19.43 -16.74 -8.41
C TRP A 9 18.04 -17.35 -8.61
N ALA A 10 17.13 -16.59 -9.19
CA ALA A 10 15.78 -17.04 -9.47
C ALA A 10 15.11 -16.19 -10.55
N VAL A 11 14.11 -16.76 -11.22
CA VAL A 11 13.16 -16.04 -12.06
C VAL A 11 11.85 -15.94 -11.31
N GLU A 12 11.31 -14.73 -11.18
CA GLU A 12 10.04 -14.46 -10.52
C GLU A 12 8.94 -14.30 -11.56
N HIS A 13 7.85 -15.05 -11.40
CA HIS A 13 6.68 -15.00 -12.26
C HIS A 13 5.48 -14.47 -11.48
N HIS A 14 4.80 -13.46 -12.00
CA HIS A 14 3.59 -12.88 -11.41
C HIS A 14 2.38 -13.15 -12.29
N ALA A 15 1.32 -13.67 -11.70
CA ALA A 15 -0.01 -13.70 -12.28
C ALA A 15 -0.97 -12.91 -11.39
N LYS A 16 -1.57 -11.86 -11.93
CA LYS A 16 -2.54 -11.00 -11.24
C LYS A 16 -3.88 -11.07 -11.98
N SER A 17 -4.94 -11.30 -11.23
CA SER A 17 -6.31 -11.32 -11.75
C SER A 17 -7.20 -10.50 -10.84
N HIS A 18 -8.22 -9.87 -11.41
CA HIS A 18 -9.26 -9.22 -10.63
C HIS A 18 -10.64 -9.48 -11.23
N VAL A 19 -11.64 -9.52 -10.37
CA VAL A 19 -13.05 -9.64 -10.74
C VAL A 19 -13.83 -8.66 -9.88
N ASP A 20 -14.63 -7.83 -10.52
CA ASP A 20 -15.50 -6.87 -9.88
C ASP A 20 -16.95 -7.19 -10.25
N LEU A 21 -17.78 -7.39 -9.24
CA LEU A 21 -19.21 -7.62 -9.36
C LEU A 21 -19.94 -6.54 -8.56
N TRP A 22 -20.77 -5.75 -9.22
CA TRP A 22 -21.50 -4.70 -8.52
C TRP A 22 -22.89 -4.48 -9.12
N TRP A 23 -23.76 -3.99 -8.29
CA TRP A 23 -25.04 -3.40 -8.65
C TRP A 23 -25.00 -1.89 -8.39
N SER A 24 -25.63 -1.09 -9.24
CA SER A 24 -25.69 0.36 -9.05
C SER A 24 -27.01 0.93 -9.55
N ASN A 25 -27.42 2.01 -8.91
CA ASN A 25 -28.45 2.94 -9.40
C ASN A 25 -27.88 4.37 -9.43
N THR A 26 -28.72 5.37 -9.50
CA THR A 26 -28.30 6.79 -9.60
C THR A 26 -27.51 7.31 -8.39
N THR A 27 -27.70 6.73 -7.20
CA THR A 27 -27.13 7.24 -5.95
C THR A 27 -26.43 6.16 -5.12
N HIS A 28 -26.74 4.90 -5.35
CA HIS A 28 -26.22 3.79 -4.55
C HIS A 28 -25.53 2.76 -5.44
N SER A 29 -24.42 2.24 -4.97
CA SER A 29 -23.81 1.04 -5.53
C SER A 29 -23.33 0.13 -4.41
N ALA A 30 -23.41 -1.16 -4.65
CA ALA A 30 -22.90 -2.17 -3.73
C ALA A 30 -22.33 -3.34 -4.51
N GLY A 31 -21.29 -3.95 -4.01
CA GLY A 31 -20.66 -5.04 -4.72
C GLY A 31 -19.52 -5.69 -3.96
N VAL A 32 -18.79 -6.52 -4.69
CA VAL A 32 -17.61 -7.22 -4.21
C VAL A 32 -16.53 -7.13 -5.27
N LYS A 33 -15.32 -6.76 -4.87
CA LYS A 33 -14.12 -6.83 -5.69
C LYS A 33 -13.23 -7.95 -5.18
N ALA A 34 -12.71 -8.76 -6.07
CA ALA A 34 -11.79 -9.84 -5.74
C ALA A 34 -10.49 -9.69 -6.54
N TYR A 35 -9.36 -9.74 -5.85
CA TYR A 35 -8.03 -9.67 -6.44
C TYR A 35 -7.25 -10.91 -6.04
N ILE A 36 -6.60 -11.51 -7.00
CA ILE A 36 -5.77 -12.68 -6.80
C ILE A 36 -4.38 -12.37 -7.36
N GLN A 37 -3.38 -12.53 -6.54
CA GLN A 37 -1.98 -12.42 -6.95
C GLN A 37 -1.27 -13.73 -6.65
N ASN A 38 -0.68 -14.31 -7.68
CA ASN A 38 0.15 -15.51 -7.57
C ASN A 38 1.58 -15.12 -7.94
N THR A 39 2.53 -15.49 -7.09
CA THR A 39 3.95 -15.31 -7.34
C THR A 39 4.64 -16.65 -7.28
N PHE A 40 5.30 -17.02 -8.35
CA PHE A 40 6.04 -18.26 -8.50
C PHE A 40 7.51 -17.93 -8.74
N TYR A 41 8.39 -18.79 -8.24
CA TYR A 41 9.81 -18.67 -8.43
C TYR A 41 10.34 -19.90 -9.14
N THR A 42 11.22 -19.68 -10.11
CA THR A 42 12.03 -20.75 -10.71
C THR A 42 13.45 -20.55 -10.18
N PRO A 43 13.90 -21.34 -9.18
CA PRO A 43 15.25 -21.22 -8.64
C PRO A 43 16.27 -21.64 -9.71
N THR A 44 17.31 -20.85 -9.85
CA THR A 44 18.49 -21.19 -10.66
C THR A 44 19.59 -21.80 -9.81
N ASP A 45 19.49 -21.68 -8.49
CA ASP A 45 20.40 -22.25 -7.50
C ASP A 45 19.59 -23.10 -6.49
N THR A 46 20.06 -24.31 -6.21
CA THR A 46 19.44 -25.27 -5.28
C THR A 46 19.44 -24.81 -3.81
N LEU A 47 20.20 -23.78 -3.48
CA LEU A 47 20.25 -23.20 -2.13
C LEU A 47 19.11 -22.23 -1.83
N LEU A 48 18.31 -21.86 -2.83
CA LEU A 48 17.15 -20.99 -2.66
C LEU A 48 15.87 -21.82 -2.60
N ALA A 49 15.42 -22.14 -1.39
CA ALA A 49 14.08 -22.70 -1.19
C ALA A 49 13.05 -21.60 -1.41
N THR A 50 12.52 -21.52 -2.63
CA THR A 50 11.47 -20.55 -3.00
C THR A 50 10.12 -21.24 -3.00
N SER A 51 9.24 -20.82 -2.10
CA SER A 51 7.86 -21.29 -2.06
C SER A 51 6.94 -20.37 -2.86
N PRO A 52 6.01 -20.90 -3.64
CA PRO A 52 5.00 -20.08 -4.30
C PRO A 52 4.14 -19.35 -3.27
N ARG A 53 3.69 -18.15 -3.63
CA ARG A 53 2.86 -17.30 -2.79
C ARG A 53 1.58 -16.94 -3.50
N HIS A 54 0.51 -17.00 -2.74
CA HIS A 54 -0.81 -16.66 -3.22
C HIS A 54 -1.44 -15.64 -2.28
N ALA A 55 -1.78 -14.47 -2.79
CA ALA A 55 -2.55 -13.50 -2.05
C ALA A 55 -3.93 -13.35 -2.68
N ILE A 56 -4.94 -13.36 -1.84
CA ILE A 56 -6.31 -13.12 -2.22
C ILE A 56 -6.80 -11.95 -1.40
N ARG A 57 -7.37 -10.94 -2.06
CA ARG A 57 -8.08 -9.85 -1.41
C ARG A 57 -9.52 -9.85 -1.88
N VAL A 58 -10.45 -9.84 -0.95
CA VAL A 58 -11.87 -9.67 -1.22
C VAL A 58 -12.32 -8.40 -0.54
N GLU A 59 -13.01 -7.53 -1.27
CA GLU A 59 -13.51 -6.24 -0.80
C GLU A 59 -15.01 -6.15 -1.06
N PRO A 60 -15.87 -6.54 -0.11
CA PRO A 60 -17.25 -6.11 -0.11
C PRO A 60 -17.31 -4.60 0.12
N PHE A 61 -18.13 -3.91 -0.65
CA PHE A 61 -18.26 -2.47 -0.55
C PHE A 61 -19.68 -1.97 -0.78
N TYR A 62 -19.94 -0.80 -0.22
CA TYR A 62 -21.12 0.01 -0.51
C TYR A 62 -20.68 1.46 -0.80
N GLU A 63 -21.28 2.07 -1.79
CA GLU A 63 -21.04 3.46 -2.16
C GLU A 63 -22.37 4.23 -2.25
N TYR A 64 -22.40 5.39 -1.64
CA TYR A 64 -23.44 6.38 -1.78
C TYR A 64 -22.84 7.63 -2.42
N ALA A 65 -23.45 8.11 -3.49
CA ALA A 65 -23.00 9.32 -4.17
C ALA A 65 -24.19 10.18 -4.58
N ASN A 66 -24.15 11.45 -4.19
CA ASN A 66 -25.05 12.46 -4.67
C ASN A 66 -24.27 13.73 -5.07
N LYS A 67 -24.97 14.83 -5.38
CA LYS A 67 -24.34 16.09 -5.79
C LYS A 67 -23.33 16.64 -4.77
N HIS A 68 -23.55 16.42 -3.47
CA HIS A 68 -22.78 17.04 -2.39
C HIS A 68 -21.93 16.06 -1.60
N ILE A 69 -22.36 14.81 -1.49
CA ILE A 69 -21.72 13.81 -0.62
C ILE A 69 -21.38 12.58 -1.45
N ARG A 70 -20.17 12.09 -1.23
CA ARG A 70 -19.74 10.77 -1.68
C ARG A 70 -19.21 10.00 -0.48
N LEU A 71 -19.76 8.82 -0.26
CA LEU A 71 -19.37 7.91 0.81
C LEU A 71 -19.09 6.54 0.19
N HIS A 72 -17.90 6.03 0.39
CA HIS A 72 -17.53 4.65 0.08
C HIS A 72 -17.18 3.95 1.38
N VAL A 73 -17.77 2.80 1.63
CA VAL A 73 -17.50 1.96 2.80
C VAL A 73 -17.22 0.55 2.30
N GLY A 74 -15.99 0.10 2.50
CA GLY A 74 -15.55 -1.26 2.17
C GLY A 74 -14.61 -1.79 3.24
N VAL A 75 -14.39 -3.09 3.19
CA VAL A 75 -13.42 -3.80 4.04
C VAL A 75 -12.57 -4.69 3.13
N ASN A 76 -11.27 -4.50 3.14
CA ASN A 76 -10.34 -5.40 2.47
C ASN A 76 -10.08 -6.61 3.38
N LEU A 77 -10.48 -7.78 2.93
CA LEU A 77 -10.21 -9.05 3.56
C LEU A 77 -9.03 -9.69 2.81
N ASN A 78 -7.82 -9.46 3.32
CA ASN A 78 -6.61 -9.99 2.71
C ASN A 78 -6.30 -11.36 3.32
N MET A 79 -6.08 -12.34 2.47
CA MET A 79 -5.69 -13.70 2.83
C MET A 79 -4.41 -14.06 2.08
N ASN A 80 -3.51 -14.73 2.77
CA ASN A 80 -2.31 -15.25 2.16
C ASN A 80 -2.24 -16.75 2.36
N ILE A 81 -2.05 -17.46 1.27
CA ILE A 81 -1.91 -18.92 1.22
C ILE A 81 -0.49 -19.18 0.74
N GLY A 82 0.36 -19.71 1.59
CA GLY A 82 1.72 -20.13 1.26
C GLY A 82 1.89 -21.60 1.55
N THR A 83 2.62 -22.28 0.68
CA THR A 83 3.04 -23.67 0.90
C THR A 83 4.45 -23.66 1.46
N GLY A 84 4.60 -23.70 2.78
CA GLY A 84 5.93 -23.81 3.39
C GLY A 84 5.87 -23.76 4.91
N GLU A 85 6.65 -24.59 5.58
CA GLU A 85 6.76 -24.70 7.04
C GLU A 85 7.22 -23.43 7.75
N LEU A 86 7.65 -22.43 6.99
CA LEU A 86 8.22 -21.18 7.44
C LEU A 86 7.24 -20.09 7.82
N LEU A 87 5.94 -20.32 7.69
CA LEU A 87 4.91 -19.43 8.22
C LEU A 87 4.83 -19.44 9.76
N SER A 88 5.61 -20.31 10.42
CA SER A 88 5.49 -20.54 11.87
C SER A 88 6.24 -19.57 12.77
N THR A 89 7.21 -18.81 12.26
CA THR A 89 8.06 -17.95 13.11
C THR A 89 7.77 -16.44 13.01
N VAL A 90 7.15 -16.00 11.96
CA VAL A 90 6.58 -14.64 11.88
C VAL A 90 5.08 -14.77 12.05
N GLU A 91 4.48 -14.05 12.99
CA GLU A 91 3.04 -14.05 13.27
C GLU A 91 2.23 -14.34 12.00
N ASN A 92 1.48 -15.44 12.02
CA ASN A 92 0.70 -15.92 10.87
C ASN A 92 -0.33 -14.86 10.45
N LEU A 93 0.09 -13.89 9.65
CA LEU A 93 -0.81 -12.94 8.99
C LEU A 93 -1.50 -13.64 7.80
N SER A 94 -2.03 -14.84 8.03
CA SER A 94 -2.82 -15.55 7.03
C SER A 94 -4.09 -14.78 6.68
N PHE A 95 -4.56 -13.95 7.61
CA PHE A 95 -5.72 -13.08 7.43
C PHE A 95 -5.43 -11.69 7.98
N ALA A 96 -5.56 -10.69 7.13
CA ALA A 96 -5.22 -9.30 7.44
C ALA A 96 -6.34 -8.35 6.95
N PRO A 97 -7.39 -8.14 7.78
CA PRO A 97 -8.45 -7.21 7.41
C PRO A 97 -7.97 -5.76 7.50
N SER A 98 -8.49 -4.92 6.61
CA SER A 98 -8.23 -3.49 6.65
C SER A 98 -9.42 -2.70 6.11
N PRO A 99 -9.68 -1.48 6.61
CA PRO A 99 -10.76 -0.64 6.10
C PRO A 99 -10.45 -0.17 4.68
N ASN A 100 -11.51 0.15 3.94
CA ASN A 100 -11.46 0.98 2.75
C ASN A 100 -12.64 1.95 2.79
N VAL A 101 -12.48 3.03 3.54
CA VAL A 101 -13.53 4.04 3.75
C VAL A 101 -13.08 5.35 3.14
N LYS A 102 -13.94 5.97 2.34
CA LYS A 102 -13.72 7.31 1.76
C LYS A 102 -14.97 8.13 1.94
N PHE A 103 -14.81 9.32 2.42
CA PHE A 103 -15.87 10.31 2.60
C PHE A 103 -15.45 11.62 1.95
N GLU A 104 -16.32 12.19 1.16
CA GLU A 104 -16.14 13.49 0.52
C GLU A 104 -17.44 14.29 0.67
N TRP A 105 -17.32 15.55 1.04
CA TRP A 105 -18.42 16.47 1.18
C TRP A 105 -18.10 17.82 0.52
N ASN A 106 -18.83 18.13 -0.53
CA ASN A 106 -18.72 19.38 -1.27
C ASN A 106 -19.77 20.37 -0.76
N MET A 107 -19.33 21.50 -0.28
CA MET A 107 -20.17 22.59 0.22
C MET A 107 -19.97 23.86 -0.62
N MET A 108 -20.97 24.74 -0.57
CA MET A 108 -20.92 26.07 -1.20
C MET A 108 -20.47 26.02 -2.67
N ASP A 109 -21.12 25.19 -3.49
CA ASP A 109 -20.81 25.01 -4.91
C ASP A 109 -19.31 24.73 -5.18
N ASN A 110 -18.72 23.82 -4.39
CA ASN A 110 -17.31 23.39 -4.47
C ASN A 110 -16.27 24.42 -4.01
N ILE A 111 -16.68 25.48 -3.31
CA ILE A 111 -15.72 26.38 -2.66
C ILE A 111 -15.04 25.69 -1.50
N PHE A 112 -15.78 24.86 -0.76
CA PHE A 112 -15.30 24.14 0.39
C PHE A 112 -15.54 22.63 0.23
N HIS A 113 -14.49 21.85 0.38
CA HIS A 113 -14.54 20.40 0.27
C HIS A 113 -13.85 19.77 1.48
N VAL A 114 -14.60 18.97 2.24
CA VAL A 114 -14.08 18.16 3.35
C VAL A 114 -13.92 16.72 2.85
N TYR A 115 -12.84 16.10 3.21
CA TYR A 115 -12.62 14.70 2.90
C TYR A 115 -12.00 13.94 4.06
N ALA A 116 -12.33 12.66 4.14
CA ALA A 116 -11.71 11.70 5.04
C ALA A 116 -11.53 10.39 4.31
N ASN A 117 -10.41 9.76 4.50
CA ASN A 117 -10.19 8.40 4.03
C ASN A 117 -9.51 7.57 5.12
N ALA A 118 -9.82 6.29 5.13
CA ALA A 118 -9.13 5.30 5.95
C ALA A 118 -8.99 4.05 5.10
N THR A 119 -7.78 3.72 4.74
CA THR A 119 -7.46 2.56 3.93
C THR A 119 -6.41 1.72 4.64
N GLY A 120 -6.30 0.47 4.26
CA GLY A 120 -5.20 -0.35 4.67
C GLY A 120 -4.49 -0.94 3.46
N HIS A 121 -3.27 -1.33 3.68
CA HIS A 121 -2.44 -1.96 2.67
C HIS A 121 -1.91 -3.30 3.16
N TYR A 122 -1.92 -4.28 2.27
CA TYR A 122 -1.29 -5.58 2.49
C TYR A 122 -0.53 -5.96 1.23
N GLY A 123 0.80 -6.05 1.33
CA GLY A 123 1.69 -6.38 0.23
C GLY A 123 2.47 -7.65 0.51
N LEU A 124 2.64 -8.50 -0.49
CA LEU A 124 3.51 -9.66 -0.40
C LEU A 124 4.98 -9.32 -0.60
N GLY A 125 5.27 -8.14 -1.13
CA GLY A 125 6.57 -7.78 -1.65
C GLY A 125 7.01 -8.69 -2.82
N SER A 126 7.86 -8.20 -3.67
CA SER A 126 8.43 -8.98 -4.76
C SER A 126 9.96 -8.86 -4.76
N LEU A 127 10.64 -9.84 -5.33
CA LEU A 127 12.08 -9.78 -5.53
C LEU A 127 12.46 -8.55 -6.35
N GLU A 128 11.70 -8.28 -7.40
CA GLU A 128 11.90 -7.12 -8.26
C GLU A 128 11.81 -5.82 -7.46
N GLU A 129 10.79 -5.70 -6.61
CA GLU A 129 10.59 -4.53 -5.78
C GLU A 129 11.77 -4.31 -4.82
N TYR A 130 12.18 -5.35 -4.09
CA TYR A 130 13.28 -5.25 -3.14
C TYR A 130 14.63 -4.98 -3.81
N LEU A 131 14.93 -5.64 -4.93
CA LEU A 131 16.14 -5.38 -5.70
C LEU A 131 16.11 -4.03 -6.40
N GLY A 132 14.93 -3.50 -6.71
CA GLY A 132 14.74 -2.13 -7.19
C GLY A 132 15.16 -1.08 -6.14
N TYR A 133 14.89 -1.36 -4.85
CA TYR A 133 15.36 -0.50 -3.75
C TYR A 133 16.86 -0.65 -3.49
N ASN A 134 17.37 -1.88 -3.50
CA ASN A 134 18.79 -2.15 -3.28
C ASN A 134 19.24 -3.43 -3.99
N ARG A 135 20.03 -3.27 -5.06
CA ARG A 135 20.58 -4.39 -5.83
C ARG A 135 21.64 -5.21 -5.09
N TYR A 136 22.14 -4.71 -3.96
CA TYR A 136 23.14 -5.40 -3.12
C TYR A 136 22.51 -6.18 -1.97
N LEU A 137 21.19 -6.34 -1.98
CA LEU A 137 20.47 -7.10 -0.99
C LEU A 137 20.96 -8.56 -0.99
N ASN A 138 21.35 -9.06 0.20
CA ASN A 138 21.75 -10.45 0.33
C ASN A 138 20.52 -11.37 0.34
N MET A 139 20.32 -12.02 -0.78
CA MET A 139 19.18 -12.90 -0.98
C MET A 139 19.38 -14.28 -0.34
N ARG A 140 20.62 -14.70 -0.05
CA ARG A 140 20.90 -16.03 0.51
C ARG A 140 20.43 -16.19 1.94
N GLN A 141 20.55 -15.15 2.76
CA GLN A 141 20.28 -15.25 4.20
C GLN A 141 18.88 -14.79 4.60
N GLY A 142 18.22 -13.95 3.85
CA GLY A 142 16.97 -13.29 4.29
C GLY A 142 15.75 -13.61 3.45
N PHE A 143 15.91 -13.80 2.17
CA PHE A 143 14.76 -13.78 1.27
C PHE A 143 13.93 -15.07 1.27
N ALA A 144 14.58 -16.24 1.31
CA ALA A 144 13.87 -17.51 1.26
C ALA A 144 12.98 -17.75 2.49
N TRP A 145 13.35 -17.15 3.60
CA TRP A 145 12.83 -17.51 4.91
C TRP A 145 11.88 -16.47 5.49
N GLN A 146 12.06 -15.20 5.15
CA GLN A 146 11.37 -14.10 5.79
C GLN A 146 10.96 -13.06 4.76
N THR A 147 10.35 -13.46 3.65
CA THR A 147 9.87 -12.40 2.77
C THR A 147 8.97 -11.49 3.57
N PRO A 148 9.43 -10.30 3.82
CA PRO A 148 8.69 -9.35 4.61
C PRO A 148 7.38 -9.05 3.92
N ARG A 149 6.32 -8.95 4.71
CA ARG A 149 5.02 -8.55 4.26
C ARG A 149 4.77 -7.16 4.77
N ASP A 150 4.45 -6.27 3.86
CA ASP A 150 3.99 -4.96 4.27
C ASP A 150 2.53 -5.05 4.68
N TYR A 151 2.26 -4.82 5.94
CA TYR A 151 0.91 -4.74 6.46
C TYR A 151 0.71 -3.44 7.25
N THR A 152 -0.11 -2.58 6.68
CA THR A 152 -0.60 -1.36 7.29
C THR A 152 -2.10 -1.53 7.53
N PRO A 153 -2.52 -1.95 8.74
CA PRO A 153 -3.93 -2.13 9.06
C PRO A 153 -4.76 -0.89 8.80
N VAL A 154 -4.21 0.29 9.08
CA VAL A 154 -4.88 1.57 8.91
C VAL A 154 -3.90 2.61 8.41
N ASP A 155 -4.25 3.31 7.33
CA ASP A 155 -3.70 4.60 6.90
C ASP A 155 -4.89 5.54 6.70
N ALA A 156 -5.08 6.46 7.64
CA ALA A 156 -6.20 7.37 7.69
C ALA A 156 -5.73 8.81 7.45
N GLN A 157 -6.51 9.56 6.70
CA GLN A 157 -6.27 10.97 6.43
C GLN A 157 -7.60 11.73 6.46
N VAL A 158 -7.58 12.90 7.06
CA VAL A 158 -8.67 13.87 7.01
C VAL A 158 -8.11 15.21 6.54
N GLY A 159 -8.87 15.90 5.72
CA GLY A 159 -8.45 17.20 5.22
C GLY A 159 -9.62 18.02 4.69
N PHE A 160 -9.27 19.24 4.35
CA PHE A 160 -10.21 20.15 3.72
C PHE A 160 -9.52 20.96 2.63
N LYS A 161 -10.23 21.16 1.55
CA LYS A 161 -9.82 21.98 0.41
C LYS A 161 -10.68 23.23 0.37
N ILE A 162 -10.04 24.37 0.19
CA ILE A 162 -10.72 25.65 0.02
C ILE A 162 -10.33 26.20 -1.34
N ARG A 163 -11.32 26.62 -2.10
CA ARG A 163 -11.16 27.27 -3.40
C ARG A 163 -11.69 28.71 -3.34
N PRO A 164 -10.91 29.66 -2.77
CA PRO A 164 -11.35 31.04 -2.62
C PRO A 164 -11.50 31.75 -3.96
N ALA A 165 -10.83 31.27 -5.00
CA ALA A 165 -10.97 31.71 -6.38
C ALA A 165 -10.91 30.53 -7.35
N LYS A 166 -11.43 30.66 -8.55
CA LYS A 166 -11.37 29.62 -9.58
C LYS A 166 -9.94 29.15 -9.90
N THR A 167 -8.99 30.04 -9.67
CA THR A 167 -7.56 29.85 -9.96
C THR A 167 -6.74 29.36 -8.78
N LEU A 168 -7.31 29.31 -7.56
CA LEU A 168 -6.57 28.99 -6.35
C LEU A 168 -7.27 27.88 -5.56
N LEU A 169 -6.52 26.81 -5.24
CA LEU A 169 -6.93 25.73 -4.37
C LEU A 169 -5.90 25.59 -3.24
N ILE A 170 -6.39 25.55 -2.02
CA ILE A 170 -5.60 25.30 -0.81
C ILE A 170 -6.10 23.99 -0.21
N ASP A 171 -5.20 23.06 0.08
CA ASP A 171 -5.50 21.78 0.74
C ASP A 171 -4.69 21.70 2.04
N ILE A 172 -5.37 21.40 3.15
CA ILE A 172 -4.76 21.20 4.46
C ILE A 172 -5.26 19.87 5.01
N TYR A 173 -4.34 19.03 5.46
CA TYR A 173 -4.67 17.70 5.90
C TYR A 173 -3.78 17.18 7.02
N GLY A 174 -4.35 16.25 7.78
CA GLY A 174 -3.66 15.45 8.76
C GLY A 174 -3.92 13.97 8.54
N GLY A 175 -3.01 13.13 8.97
CA GLY A 175 -3.17 11.69 8.81
C GLY A 175 -2.42 10.89 9.87
N TYR A 176 -2.86 9.66 10.00
CA TYR A 176 -2.29 8.66 10.90
C TYR A 176 -2.19 7.32 10.18
N ALA A 177 -1.04 6.67 10.28
CA ALA A 177 -0.89 5.31 9.80
C ALA A 177 -0.26 4.43 10.88
N TYR A 178 -0.84 3.24 11.05
CA TYR A 178 -0.28 2.18 11.87
C TYR A 178 0.27 1.09 10.95
N MET A 179 1.58 0.89 11.00
CA MET A 179 2.29 -0.12 10.25
C MET A 179 2.66 -1.25 11.19
N ARG A 180 1.93 -2.37 11.08
CA ARG A 180 2.17 -3.56 11.90
C ARG A 180 3.35 -4.36 11.38
N SER A 181 3.57 -4.34 10.08
CA SER A 181 4.73 -4.94 9.44
C SER A 181 5.15 -4.01 8.30
N ALA A 182 6.30 -3.40 8.43
CA ALA A 182 6.92 -2.60 7.39
C ALA A 182 8.26 -3.19 7.04
N CYS A 183 8.47 -3.51 5.78
CA CYS A 183 9.73 -4.00 5.30
C CYS A 183 10.75 -2.86 5.24
N ASN A 184 11.83 -3.02 5.96
CA ASN A 184 12.96 -2.11 5.95
C ASN A 184 14.23 -2.85 5.58
N MET A 185 15.21 -2.12 5.06
CA MET A 185 16.55 -2.65 4.83
C MET A 185 17.47 -2.20 5.93
N GLN A 186 18.21 -3.15 6.49
CA GLN A 186 19.22 -2.89 7.49
C GLN A 186 20.58 -3.31 6.95
N ALA A 187 21.56 -2.43 7.11
CA ALA A 187 22.95 -2.74 6.87
C ALA A 187 23.53 -3.48 8.11
N VAL A 188 24.09 -4.64 7.90
CA VAL A 188 24.66 -5.48 8.94
C VAL A 188 26.11 -5.79 8.58
N MET A 189 27.04 -5.61 9.51
CA MET A 189 28.43 -6.02 9.32
C MET A 189 28.54 -7.51 9.66
N GLN A 190 28.96 -8.31 8.69
CA GLN A 190 29.28 -9.73 8.86
C GLN A 190 30.70 -9.99 8.39
N GLU A 191 31.55 -10.52 9.27
CA GLU A 191 32.92 -10.95 8.94
C GLU A 191 33.68 -9.95 8.05
N ASP A 192 33.69 -8.67 8.45
CA ASP A 192 34.35 -7.57 7.73
C ASP A 192 33.70 -7.17 6.37
N ALA A 193 32.53 -7.72 6.03
CA ALA A 193 31.76 -7.31 4.87
C ALA A 193 30.43 -6.61 5.28
N LEU A 194 30.07 -5.57 4.53
CA LEU A 194 28.77 -4.91 4.68
C LEU A 194 27.71 -5.72 3.93
N ASP A 195 26.73 -6.20 4.66
CA ASP A 195 25.60 -6.96 4.15
C ASP A 195 24.28 -6.18 4.32
N TYR A 196 23.34 -6.35 3.41
CA TYR A 196 22.01 -5.72 3.49
C TYR A 196 20.96 -6.80 3.66
N GLN A 197 20.21 -6.69 4.76
CA GLN A 197 19.17 -7.65 5.11
C GLN A 197 17.82 -6.97 5.20
N LEU A 198 16.75 -7.72 4.88
CA LEU A 198 15.39 -7.27 5.07
C LEU A 198 14.95 -7.48 6.51
N TRP A 199 14.35 -6.46 7.08
CA TRP A 199 13.87 -6.45 8.46
C TRP A 199 12.44 -5.92 8.51
N ASN A 200 11.59 -6.60 9.28
CA ASN A 200 10.25 -6.10 9.57
C ASN A 200 10.25 -5.26 10.84
N SER A 201 9.67 -4.10 10.77
CA SER A 201 9.48 -3.22 11.91
C SER A 201 8.02 -2.82 12.06
N GLN A 202 7.66 -2.46 13.29
CA GLN A 202 6.35 -1.94 13.64
C GLN A 202 6.51 -0.49 14.07
N TYR A 203 5.70 0.41 13.52
CA TYR A 203 5.71 1.82 13.90
C TYR A 203 4.40 2.53 13.57
N GLN A 204 4.22 3.66 14.20
CA GLN A 204 3.14 4.59 13.92
C GLN A 204 3.70 5.81 13.21
N ARG A 205 2.96 6.33 12.24
CA ARG A 205 3.30 7.54 11.50
C ARG A 205 2.16 8.53 11.57
N TRP A 206 2.46 9.72 12.02
CA TRP A 206 1.58 10.88 11.92
C TRP A 206 2.05 11.76 10.77
N LYS A 207 1.10 12.37 10.07
CA LYS A 207 1.37 13.27 8.96
C LYS A 207 0.54 14.54 9.11
N ILE A 208 1.17 15.69 8.90
CA ILE A 208 0.49 16.97 8.72
C ILE A 208 1.01 17.55 7.42
N GLY A 209 0.13 18.06 6.58
CA GLY A 209 0.52 18.63 5.31
C GLY A 209 -0.38 19.76 4.85
N ALA A 210 0.16 20.58 3.98
CA ALA A 210 -0.57 21.60 3.26
C ALA A 210 -0.04 21.71 1.83
N SER A 211 -0.93 22.01 0.91
CA SER A 211 -0.56 22.33 -0.47
C SER A 211 -1.38 23.50 -1.02
N LEU A 212 -0.78 24.24 -1.90
CA LEU A 212 -1.36 25.33 -2.63
C LEU A 212 -1.19 25.06 -4.12
N HIS A 213 -2.30 25.07 -4.83
CA HIS A 213 -2.32 24.93 -6.27
C HIS A 213 -2.90 26.21 -6.88
N TYR A 214 -2.09 26.90 -7.68
CA TYR A 214 -2.48 28.09 -8.40
C TYR A 214 -2.42 27.85 -9.90
N HIS A 215 -3.51 28.16 -10.59
CA HIS A 215 -3.65 28.02 -12.02
C HIS A 215 -4.16 29.33 -12.62
N TYR A 216 -3.37 29.94 -13.49
CA TYR A 216 -3.75 31.19 -14.18
C TYR A 216 -3.82 30.94 -15.69
N ARG A 217 -5.05 30.87 -16.21
CA ARG A 217 -5.35 30.50 -17.59
C ARG A 217 -4.55 29.24 -17.95
N ASP A 218 -4.25 28.96 -19.17
CA ASP A 218 -3.41 27.82 -19.57
C ASP A 218 -1.90 28.18 -19.68
N ILE A 219 -1.48 29.23 -18.96
CA ILE A 219 -0.14 29.82 -19.10
C ILE A 219 0.75 29.49 -17.89
N ILE A 220 0.20 29.56 -16.67
CA ILE A 220 0.97 29.37 -15.44
C ILE A 220 0.27 28.37 -14.54
N GLU A 221 0.97 27.35 -14.12
CA GLU A 221 0.57 26.42 -13.08
C GLU A 221 1.66 26.35 -12.01
N VAL A 222 1.30 26.60 -10.77
CA VAL A 222 2.21 26.56 -9.63
C VAL A 222 1.63 25.63 -8.57
N ASN A 223 2.39 24.60 -8.22
CA ASN A 223 2.08 23.67 -7.15
C ASN A 223 3.16 23.78 -6.08
N VAL A 224 2.77 24.17 -4.88
CA VAL A 224 3.66 24.24 -3.71
C VAL A 224 3.01 23.45 -2.58
N GLY A 225 3.76 22.59 -1.96
CA GLY A 225 3.23 21.81 -0.83
C GLY A 225 4.35 21.19 -0.02
N GLY A 226 4.00 20.77 1.19
CA GLY A 226 4.90 20.07 2.08
C GLY A 226 4.19 19.20 3.07
N ASN A 227 4.90 18.19 3.56
CA ASN A 227 4.45 17.27 4.58
C ASN A 227 5.48 17.22 5.70
N TYR A 228 4.98 17.14 6.91
CA TYR A 228 5.77 16.82 8.09
C TYR A 228 5.33 15.47 8.66
N TYR A 229 6.28 14.59 8.94
CA TYR A 229 6.04 13.26 9.45
C TYR A 229 6.65 13.08 10.83
N PHE A 230 5.87 12.46 11.74
CA PHE A 230 6.33 12.01 13.03
C PHE A 230 6.24 10.49 13.07
N TYR A 231 7.27 9.85 13.59
CA TYR A 231 7.32 8.41 13.74
C TYR A 231 7.48 8.04 15.20
N THR A 232 6.72 7.05 15.64
CA THR A 232 6.85 6.47 16.97
C THR A 232 7.01 4.97 16.82
N THR A 233 8.08 4.43 17.34
CA THR A 233 8.29 2.98 17.44
C THR A 233 7.50 2.45 18.63
N THR A 234 6.86 1.33 18.47
CA THR A 234 6.14 0.61 19.55
C THR A 234 6.98 -0.55 20.05
#